data_e990cb4b9d0ff6df7f87797b3a3cff1d
#
_entry.id   e990cb4b9d0ff6df7f87797b3a3cff1d
#
_cell.length_a   1.000
_cell.length_b   1.000
_cell.length_c   1.000
_cell.angle_alpha   90.00
_cell.angle_beta   90.00
_cell.angle_gamma   90.00
#
_symmetry.space_group_name_H-M   'P 1'
#
loop_
_entity.id
_entity.type
_entity.pdbx_description
1 polymer ?
#
loop_
_entity_poly.entity_id
_entity_poly.type
_entity_poly.pdbx_seq_one_letter_code
_entity_poly.pdbx_strand_id
1 'polypeptide(L)'
;MKKNVIIVGDKLAKRLSKKIDAEYLNVEYRKFFDGELKVRIPKIRKADYGILMIDLVQDQNINEYLLNFLFLSQKLRESCKKVIGIMTYLPYKRQDKEFLKGEVISSKVVAKFIEKNLDCFITLDSHEHRLMIEDIFSIKVFNESMFMDLGKEFMDFEKEKTLVIGPDSEAKAFVEKFCVFNKFDNIILPKKRDTKTGEVVINIKDKSIFVDKDVIIVDDVSASGGTILHLMDLLQSLKVRVLALPCHTVCLLVMLKRNLKKEN
;
A
#
# COMPACT_ATOMS: atom_id res chain seq x y z
N MET A 1 3.50 -36.16 7.80
CA MET A 1 2.85 -35.44 8.93
C MET A 1 2.35 -34.09 8.44
N LYS A 2 1.10 -33.70 8.74
CA LYS A 2 0.57 -32.37 8.41
C LYS A 2 1.37 -31.33 9.22
N LYS A 3 1.87 -30.30 8.55
CA LYS A 3 2.64 -29.21 9.19
C LYS A 3 1.71 -28.40 10.09
N ASN A 4 2.17 -28.08 11.30
CA ASN A 4 1.44 -27.23 12.21
C ASN A 4 1.69 -25.76 11.88
N VAL A 5 0.65 -25.05 11.40
CA VAL A 5 0.70 -23.66 10.96
C VAL A 5 -0.19 -22.81 11.85
N ILE A 6 0.39 -21.78 12.44
CA ILE A 6 -0.36 -20.74 13.14
C ILE A 6 -0.28 -19.42 12.37
N ILE A 7 -1.34 -18.64 12.40
CA ILE A 7 -1.38 -17.30 11.82
C ILE A 7 -1.81 -16.29 12.88
N VAL A 8 -1.09 -15.20 12.94
CA VAL A 8 -1.25 -14.11 13.92
C VAL A 8 -1.44 -12.81 13.20
N GLY A 9 -2.30 -11.95 13.71
CA GLY A 9 -2.50 -10.59 13.16
C GLY A 9 -3.95 -10.13 13.19
N ASP A 10 -4.31 -9.26 12.26
CA ASP A 10 -5.56 -8.53 12.23
C ASP A 10 -6.68 -9.28 11.49
N LYS A 11 -7.71 -8.55 11.04
CA LYS A 11 -8.87 -9.13 10.35
C LYS A 11 -8.48 -9.91 9.07
N LEU A 12 -7.48 -9.41 8.32
CA LEU A 12 -7.00 -10.11 7.11
C LEU A 12 -6.31 -11.42 7.45
N ALA A 13 -5.50 -11.47 8.53
CA ALA A 13 -4.91 -12.71 9.02
C ALA A 13 -5.97 -13.76 9.36
N LYS A 14 -7.07 -13.34 10.03
CA LYS A 14 -8.21 -14.22 10.33
C LYS A 14 -8.92 -14.73 9.07
N ARG A 15 -9.01 -13.91 8.01
CA ARG A 15 -9.58 -14.34 6.73
C ARG A 15 -8.65 -15.31 6.00
N LEU A 16 -7.34 -15.01 5.98
CA LEU A 16 -6.33 -15.86 5.36
C LEU A 16 -6.26 -17.24 6.04
N SER A 17 -6.36 -17.30 7.39
CA SER A 17 -6.29 -18.57 8.13
C SER A 17 -7.30 -19.59 7.66
N LYS A 18 -8.53 -19.13 7.29
CA LYS A 18 -9.58 -20.01 6.76
C LYS A 18 -9.25 -20.56 5.37
N LYS A 19 -8.51 -19.78 4.54
CA LYS A 19 -8.16 -20.20 3.17
C LYS A 19 -7.00 -21.20 3.13
N ILE A 20 -6.07 -21.11 4.07
CA ILE A 20 -4.86 -21.95 4.09
C ILE A 20 -4.91 -23.05 5.16
N ASP A 21 -6.06 -23.26 5.82
CA ASP A 21 -6.25 -24.24 6.91
C ASP A 21 -5.20 -24.08 8.02
N ALA A 22 -5.02 -22.85 8.50
CA ALA A 22 -4.12 -22.50 9.60
C ALA A 22 -4.90 -22.08 10.85
N GLU A 23 -4.35 -22.33 12.03
CA GLU A 23 -4.95 -21.86 13.27
C GLU A 23 -4.73 -20.37 13.45
N TYR A 24 -5.81 -19.60 13.55
CA TYR A 24 -5.74 -18.17 13.85
C TYR A 24 -5.61 -17.93 15.36
N LEU A 25 -4.60 -17.15 15.73
CA LEU A 25 -4.38 -16.68 17.09
C LEU A 25 -4.60 -15.17 17.17
N ASN A 26 -5.51 -14.75 18.05
CA ASN A 26 -5.80 -13.34 18.26
C ASN A 26 -4.63 -12.61 18.91
N VAL A 27 -4.50 -11.33 18.61
CA VAL A 27 -3.54 -10.39 19.22
C VAL A 27 -4.28 -9.40 20.11
N GLU A 28 -3.74 -9.16 21.29
CA GLU A 28 -4.18 -8.10 22.19
C GLU A 28 -3.19 -6.94 22.10
N TYR A 29 -3.67 -5.76 21.72
CA TYR A 29 -2.90 -4.53 21.64
C TYR A 29 -3.28 -3.60 22.80
N ARG A 30 -2.29 -3.01 23.41
CA ARG A 30 -2.47 -1.98 24.44
C ARG A 30 -1.44 -0.88 24.22
N LYS A 31 -1.85 0.37 24.40
CA LYS A 31 -0.98 1.53 24.45
C LYS A 31 -1.00 2.10 25.87
N PHE A 32 0.16 2.36 26.44
CA PHE A 32 0.29 3.01 27.72
C PHE A 32 0.12 4.54 27.57
N PHE A 33 -0.06 5.25 28.68
CA PHE A 33 -0.28 6.71 28.68
C PHE A 33 0.91 7.51 28.15
N ASP A 34 2.12 6.98 28.30
CA ASP A 34 3.37 7.55 27.75
C ASP A 34 3.57 7.24 26.25
N GLY A 35 2.68 6.45 25.66
CA GLY A 35 2.73 6.08 24.24
C GLY A 35 3.40 4.74 23.96
N GLU A 36 4.00 4.06 24.94
CA GLU A 36 4.59 2.74 24.74
C GLU A 36 3.54 1.68 24.36
N LEU A 37 3.96 0.74 23.52
CA LEU A 37 3.09 -0.34 23.02
C LEU A 37 3.34 -1.62 23.79
N LYS A 38 2.25 -2.32 24.10
CA LYS A 38 2.27 -3.70 24.62
C LYS A 38 1.42 -4.60 23.71
N VAL A 39 2.02 -5.67 23.20
CA VAL A 39 1.33 -6.68 22.41
C VAL A 39 1.40 -8.03 23.09
N ARG A 40 0.34 -8.83 22.95
CA ARG A 40 0.23 -10.17 23.53
C ARG A 40 -0.50 -11.10 22.58
N ILE A 41 0.01 -12.33 22.45
CA ILE A 41 -0.64 -13.45 21.78
C ILE A 41 -1.06 -14.45 22.86
N PRO A 42 -2.30 -14.42 23.38
CA PRO A 42 -2.68 -15.18 24.59
C PRO A 42 -2.48 -16.69 24.48
N LYS A 43 -2.72 -17.25 23.30
CA LYS A 43 -2.68 -18.70 23.04
C LYS A 43 -1.47 -19.13 22.21
N ILE A 44 -0.36 -18.38 22.28
CA ILE A 44 0.86 -18.75 21.54
C ILE A 44 1.38 -20.11 21.97
N ARG A 45 1.79 -20.92 21.01
CA ARG A 45 2.34 -22.26 21.22
C ARG A 45 3.40 -22.60 20.19
N LYS A 46 4.14 -23.68 20.39
CA LYS A 46 5.13 -24.16 19.41
C LYS A 46 4.44 -24.62 18.13
N ALA A 47 4.98 -24.19 16.97
CA ALA A 47 4.49 -24.56 15.65
C ALA A 47 5.64 -24.73 14.64
N ASP A 48 5.35 -25.40 13.51
CA ASP A 48 6.34 -25.50 12.43
C ASP A 48 6.44 -24.17 11.67
N TYR A 49 5.30 -23.53 11.40
CA TYR A 49 5.23 -22.23 10.72
C TYR A 49 4.41 -21.24 11.52
N GLY A 50 4.94 -20.03 11.67
CA GLY A 50 4.25 -18.86 12.14
C GLY A 50 4.08 -17.85 10.98
N ILE A 51 2.86 -17.47 10.68
CA ILE A 51 2.56 -16.42 9.72
C ILE A 51 2.11 -15.19 10.50
N LEU A 52 2.81 -14.10 10.35
CA LEU A 52 2.42 -12.78 10.85
C LEU A 52 1.84 -11.99 9.71
N MET A 53 0.58 -11.58 9.80
CA MET A 53 -0.04 -10.71 8.82
C MET A 53 -0.70 -9.52 9.51
N ILE A 54 -0.20 -8.33 9.25
CA ILE A 54 -0.81 -7.10 9.73
C ILE A 54 -1.15 -6.18 8.56
N ASP A 55 -2.23 -5.46 8.73
CA ASP A 55 -2.81 -4.53 7.76
C ASP A 55 -2.67 -3.10 8.26
N LEU A 56 -2.26 -2.20 7.38
CA LEU A 56 -2.26 -0.77 7.70
C LEU A 56 -3.69 -0.25 7.53
N VAL A 57 -4.33 0.06 8.65
CA VAL A 57 -5.68 0.62 8.64
C VAL A 57 -5.67 2.14 8.69
N GLN A 58 -6.78 2.74 8.27
CA GLN A 58 -6.96 4.19 8.29
C GLN A 58 -6.67 4.76 9.69
N ASP A 59 -6.03 5.93 9.74
CA ASP A 59 -5.66 6.67 10.95
C ASP A 59 -4.68 5.95 11.89
N GLN A 60 -4.12 4.82 11.48
CA GLN A 60 -3.09 4.14 12.23
C GLN A 60 -1.75 4.86 12.11
N ASN A 61 -1.07 5.04 13.25
CA ASN A 61 0.30 5.57 13.24
C ASN A 61 1.25 4.56 12.61
N ILE A 62 1.98 5.00 11.58
CA ILE A 62 2.88 4.16 10.80
C ILE A 62 4.02 3.55 11.64
N ASN A 63 4.47 4.27 12.67
CA ASN A 63 5.53 3.78 13.55
C ASN A 63 4.98 2.71 14.51
N GLU A 64 3.75 2.89 15.01
CA GLU A 64 3.07 1.85 15.81
C GLU A 64 2.81 0.58 14.99
N TYR A 65 2.40 0.74 13.74
CA TYR A 65 2.25 -0.37 12.81
C TYR A 65 3.56 -1.16 12.65
N LEU A 66 4.68 -0.48 12.41
CA LEU A 66 5.99 -1.10 12.31
C LEU A 66 6.42 -1.76 13.63
N LEU A 67 6.30 -1.07 14.77
CA LEU A 67 6.69 -1.62 16.07
C LEU A 67 5.86 -2.85 16.45
N ASN A 68 4.56 -2.83 16.21
CA ASN A 68 3.69 -4.01 16.45
C ASN A 68 4.16 -5.21 15.61
N PHE A 69 4.52 -5.00 14.35
CA PHE A 69 5.07 -6.05 13.50
C PHE A 69 6.37 -6.62 14.08
N LEU A 70 7.29 -5.76 14.50
CA LEU A 70 8.58 -6.19 15.07
C LEU A 70 8.41 -6.99 16.36
N PHE A 71 7.54 -6.55 17.28
CA PHE A 71 7.27 -7.26 18.53
C PHE A 71 6.62 -8.63 18.29
N LEU A 72 5.64 -8.69 17.40
CA LEU A 72 4.96 -9.93 17.05
C LEU A 72 5.87 -10.90 16.29
N SER A 73 6.71 -10.43 15.38
CA SER A 73 7.68 -11.26 14.66
C SER A 73 8.70 -11.89 15.61
N GLN A 74 9.20 -11.15 16.60
CA GLN A 74 10.07 -11.67 17.66
C GLN A 74 9.37 -12.76 18.44
N LYS A 75 8.11 -12.54 18.83
CA LYS A 75 7.36 -13.56 19.60
C LYS A 75 7.10 -14.83 18.79
N LEU A 76 6.82 -14.71 17.50
CA LEU A 76 6.68 -15.86 16.61
C LEU A 76 8.02 -16.58 16.42
N ARG A 77 9.14 -15.88 16.30
CA ARG A 77 10.46 -16.51 16.19
C ARG A 77 10.82 -17.37 17.40
N GLU A 78 10.41 -16.99 18.60
CA GLU A 78 10.60 -17.79 19.81
C GLU A 78 9.75 -19.08 19.81
N SER A 79 8.67 -19.09 19.05
CA SER A 79 7.65 -20.14 19.10
C SER A 79 7.61 -21.02 17.86
N CYS A 80 8.09 -20.55 16.71
CA CYS A 80 7.96 -21.23 15.43
C CYS A 80 9.32 -21.55 14.82
N LYS A 81 9.42 -22.66 14.08
CA LYS A 81 10.64 -23.04 13.35
C LYS A 81 10.90 -22.12 12.17
N LYS A 82 9.83 -21.72 11.45
CA LYS A 82 9.86 -20.79 10.32
C LYS A 82 8.84 -19.68 10.54
N VAL A 83 9.22 -18.45 10.20
CA VAL A 83 8.36 -17.27 10.33
C VAL A 83 8.24 -16.55 8.99
N ILE A 84 7.00 -16.35 8.56
CA ILE A 84 6.65 -15.60 7.36
C ILE A 84 5.98 -14.30 7.80
N GLY A 85 6.52 -13.17 7.38
CA GLY A 85 5.91 -11.86 7.64
C GLY A 85 5.16 -11.35 6.42
N ILE A 86 3.95 -10.83 6.63
CA ILE A 86 3.12 -10.22 5.59
C ILE A 86 2.70 -8.83 6.08
N MET A 87 3.11 -7.81 5.37
CA MET A 87 2.66 -6.42 5.57
C MET A 87 1.95 -5.95 4.31
N THR A 88 0.71 -5.48 4.44
CA THR A 88 -0.02 -4.94 3.28
C THR A 88 0.59 -3.65 2.75
N TYR A 89 1.34 -2.94 3.58
CA TYR A 89 2.09 -1.74 3.23
C TYR A 89 3.50 -1.80 3.82
N LEU A 90 4.53 -1.59 3.00
CA LEU A 90 5.92 -1.49 3.47
C LEU A 90 6.26 -0.04 3.83
N PRO A 91 6.38 0.31 5.12
CA PRO A 91 6.68 1.66 5.54
C PRO A 91 8.10 2.08 5.18
N TYR A 92 8.34 3.41 5.14
CA TYR A 92 9.65 4.03 4.88
C TYR A 92 10.26 3.75 3.49
N LYS A 93 9.55 3.07 2.57
CA LYS A 93 10.07 2.74 1.25
C LYS A 93 10.27 3.97 0.35
N ARG A 94 9.63 5.11 0.66
CA ARG A 94 9.80 6.37 -0.07
C ARG A 94 11.14 7.05 0.14
N GLN A 95 11.83 6.80 1.27
CA GLN A 95 13.20 7.27 1.55
C GLN A 95 14.21 6.19 1.11
N ASP A 96 14.34 6.04 -0.20
CA ASP A 96 15.11 4.99 -0.88
C ASP A 96 16.51 5.42 -1.32
N LYS A 97 16.83 6.72 -1.19
CA LYS A 97 18.16 7.28 -1.42
C LYS A 97 18.43 8.46 -0.49
N GLU A 98 19.67 8.89 -0.46
CA GLU A 98 20.07 10.17 0.10
C GLU A 98 19.70 11.28 -0.89
N PHE A 99 18.68 12.09 -0.59
CA PHE A 99 18.28 13.23 -1.42
C PHE A 99 19.13 14.45 -1.11
N LEU A 100 19.46 14.65 0.17
CA LEU A 100 20.38 15.66 0.65
C LEU A 100 21.49 14.95 1.43
N LYS A 101 22.74 15.48 1.32
CA LYS A 101 23.91 14.91 2.00
C LYS A 101 23.68 14.75 3.50
N GLY A 102 23.87 13.56 4.02
CA GLY A 102 23.71 13.21 5.44
C GLY A 102 22.33 12.60 5.77
N GLU A 103 21.39 12.48 4.83
CA GLU A 103 20.13 11.81 5.06
C GLU A 103 20.29 10.29 5.17
N VAL A 104 19.56 9.71 6.09
CA VAL A 104 19.52 8.25 6.26
C VAL A 104 18.61 7.63 5.20
N ILE A 105 19.08 6.59 4.52
CA ILE A 105 18.25 5.76 3.64
C ILE A 105 17.38 4.84 4.52
N SER A 106 16.25 5.37 4.98
CA SER A 106 15.40 4.72 5.98
C SER A 106 14.84 3.38 5.53
N SER A 107 14.58 3.22 4.21
CA SER A 107 14.14 1.94 3.63
C SER A 107 15.08 0.79 3.95
N LYS A 108 16.39 1.00 3.83
CA LYS A 108 17.42 -0.02 4.13
C LYS A 108 17.50 -0.35 5.61
N VAL A 109 17.34 0.65 6.47
CA VAL A 109 17.37 0.48 7.93
C VAL A 109 16.16 -0.32 8.39
N VAL A 110 14.97 0.07 7.93
CA VAL A 110 13.70 -0.58 8.30
C VAL A 110 13.65 -2.02 7.78
N ALA A 111 14.12 -2.28 6.54
CA ALA A 111 14.20 -3.63 6.00
C ALA A 111 15.01 -4.57 6.90
N LYS A 112 16.18 -4.12 7.40
CA LYS A 112 17.02 -4.90 8.33
C LYS A 112 16.31 -5.22 9.66
N PHE A 113 15.49 -4.31 10.18
CA PHE A 113 14.70 -4.60 11.37
C PHE A 113 13.59 -5.59 11.10
N ILE A 114 12.88 -5.44 9.96
CA ILE A 114 11.79 -6.36 9.56
C ILE A 114 12.33 -7.78 9.36
N GLU A 115 13.41 -7.97 8.62
CA GLU A 115 13.94 -9.29 8.26
C GLU A 115 14.51 -10.09 9.44
N LYS A 116 14.92 -9.41 10.54
CA LYS A 116 15.66 -10.02 11.65
C LYS A 116 15.06 -11.31 12.18
N ASN A 117 13.73 -11.39 12.22
CA ASN A 117 13.00 -12.51 12.79
C ASN A 117 12.24 -13.34 11.74
N LEU A 118 12.46 -13.10 10.46
CA LEU A 118 11.72 -13.72 9.38
C LEU A 118 12.60 -14.66 8.56
N ASP A 119 11.96 -15.67 7.95
CA ASP A 119 12.56 -16.51 6.89
C ASP A 119 12.06 -16.05 5.50
N CYS A 120 10.93 -15.36 5.46
CA CYS A 120 10.32 -14.83 4.23
C CYS A 120 9.48 -13.61 4.56
N PHE A 121 9.48 -12.63 3.67
CA PHE A 121 8.67 -11.44 3.78
C PHE A 121 7.83 -11.23 2.52
N ILE A 122 6.56 -10.83 2.69
CA ILE A 122 5.62 -10.55 1.61
C ILE A 122 5.04 -9.18 1.84
N THR A 123 5.00 -8.36 0.79
CA THR A 123 4.31 -7.06 0.82
C THR A 123 3.50 -6.86 -0.47
N LEU A 124 2.68 -5.82 -0.50
CA LEU A 124 1.85 -5.49 -1.65
C LEU A 124 2.29 -4.14 -2.22
N ASP A 125 2.45 -4.09 -3.54
CA ASP A 125 2.68 -2.87 -4.32
C ASP A 125 3.64 -1.88 -3.63
N SER A 126 4.80 -2.38 -3.17
CA SER A 126 5.79 -1.53 -2.53
C SER A 126 6.30 -0.46 -3.50
N HIS A 127 6.56 0.72 -2.96
CA HIS A 127 7.06 1.86 -3.75
C HIS A 127 8.47 1.57 -4.33
N GLU A 128 8.54 1.05 -5.55
CA GLU A 128 9.76 0.58 -6.21
C GLU A 128 10.15 1.45 -7.40
N HIS A 129 10.80 2.58 -7.15
CA HIS A 129 11.28 3.45 -8.22
C HIS A 129 12.79 3.38 -8.43
N ARG A 130 13.57 3.22 -7.37
CA ARG A 130 15.04 3.23 -7.41
C ARG A 130 15.66 1.99 -6.80
N LEU A 131 15.02 1.46 -5.75
CA LEU A 131 15.43 0.24 -5.06
C LEU A 131 14.28 -0.75 -5.08
N MET A 132 14.53 -1.94 -5.61
CA MET A 132 13.60 -3.06 -5.48
C MET A 132 13.62 -3.57 -4.03
N ILE A 133 12.62 -4.35 -3.61
CA ILE A 133 12.67 -4.92 -2.26
C ILE A 133 13.81 -5.93 -2.12
N GLU A 134 14.15 -6.63 -3.19
CA GLU A 134 15.28 -7.58 -3.24
C GLU A 134 16.63 -6.91 -2.99
N ASP A 135 16.75 -5.59 -3.24
CA ASP A 135 17.98 -4.83 -3.01
C ASP A 135 18.20 -4.47 -1.54
N ILE A 136 17.16 -4.52 -0.73
CA ILE A 136 17.19 -4.05 0.67
C ILE A 136 16.97 -5.15 1.72
N PHE A 137 16.45 -6.30 1.31
CA PHE A 137 16.30 -7.48 2.16
C PHE A 137 17.33 -8.53 1.81
N SER A 138 17.80 -9.29 2.81
CA SER A 138 18.70 -10.43 2.64
C SER A 138 17.99 -11.79 2.71
N ILE A 139 16.70 -11.79 3.03
CA ILE A 139 15.83 -12.97 3.06
C ILE A 139 15.01 -13.06 1.78
N LYS A 140 14.31 -14.19 1.59
CA LYS A 140 13.34 -14.32 0.50
C LYS A 140 12.21 -13.31 0.65
N VAL A 141 11.94 -12.54 -0.39
CA VAL A 141 10.88 -11.52 -0.42
C VAL A 141 9.96 -11.68 -1.62
N PHE A 142 8.74 -11.18 -1.51
CA PHE A 142 7.76 -11.09 -2.59
C PHE A 142 7.05 -9.74 -2.50
N ASN A 143 6.99 -9.05 -3.63
CA ASN A 143 6.19 -7.85 -3.83
C ASN A 143 5.04 -8.17 -4.78
N GLU A 144 3.90 -8.53 -4.21
CA GLU A 144 2.70 -8.88 -4.98
C GLU A 144 1.90 -7.63 -5.35
N SER A 145 1.20 -7.67 -6.47
CA SER A 145 0.39 -6.52 -6.90
C SER A 145 -1.10 -6.82 -6.78
N MET A 146 -1.82 -5.91 -6.13
CA MET A 146 -3.29 -5.95 -6.10
C MET A 146 -3.94 -5.13 -7.23
N PHE A 147 -3.18 -4.33 -7.98
CA PHE A 147 -3.75 -3.49 -9.05
C PHE A 147 -4.36 -4.29 -10.19
N MET A 148 -3.82 -5.47 -10.52
CA MET A 148 -4.44 -6.36 -11.51
C MET A 148 -5.82 -6.86 -11.05
N ASP A 149 -5.96 -7.23 -9.78
CA ASP A 149 -7.24 -7.68 -9.23
C ASP A 149 -8.21 -6.52 -9.05
N LEU A 150 -7.73 -5.36 -8.61
CA LEU A 150 -8.53 -4.13 -8.59
C LEU A 150 -9.06 -3.77 -9.99
N GLY A 151 -8.24 -3.90 -11.02
CA GLY A 151 -8.66 -3.63 -12.41
C GLY A 151 -9.81 -4.54 -12.89
N LYS A 152 -9.91 -5.78 -12.38
CA LYS A 152 -11.03 -6.69 -12.70
C LYS A 152 -12.37 -6.17 -12.21
N GLU A 153 -12.40 -5.45 -11.08
CA GLU A 153 -13.63 -4.88 -10.53
C GLU A 153 -14.24 -3.78 -11.42
N PHE A 154 -13.50 -3.32 -12.43
CA PHE A 154 -13.93 -2.28 -13.36
C PHE A 154 -14.19 -2.81 -14.78
N MET A 155 -14.21 -4.12 -15.00
CA MET A 155 -14.41 -4.69 -16.36
C MET A 155 -15.76 -4.39 -16.97
N ASP A 156 -16.77 -4.06 -16.16
CA ASP A 156 -18.13 -3.72 -16.62
C ASP A 156 -18.27 -2.26 -17.07
N PHE A 157 -17.23 -1.43 -16.90
CA PHE A 157 -17.24 -0.05 -17.36
C PHE A 157 -17.01 0.05 -18.87
N GLU A 158 -17.67 1.02 -19.52
CA GLU A 158 -17.55 1.24 -20.97
C GLU A 158 -16.11 1.67 -21.31
N LYS A 159 -15.41 0.82 -22.06
CA LYS A 159 -14.00 1.04 -22.42
C LYS A 159 -13.79 2.36 -23.16
N GLU A 160 -14.64 2.67 -24.11
CA GLU A 160 -14.54 3.87 -24.94
C GLU A 160 -14.76 5.16 -24.17
N LYS A 161 -15.45 5.08 -23.02
CA LYS A 161 -15.75 6.22 -22.15
C LYS A 161 -14.85 6.29 -20.91
N THR A 162 -13.99 5.30 -20.70
CA THR A 162 -13.15 5.26 -19.50
C THR A 162 -11.69 5.54 -19.84
N LEU A 163 -11.10 6.51 -19.11
CA LEU A 163 -9.69 6.86 -19.20
C LEU A 163 -9.02 6.67 -17.85
N VAL A 164 -7.94 5.89 -17.82
CA VAL A 164 -7.13 5.70 -16.60
C VAL A 164 -5.99 6.69 -16.58
N ILE A 165 -5.78 7.36 -15.45
CA ILE A 165 -4.75 8.38 -15.29
C ILE A 165 -3.80 7.99 -14.16
N GLY A 166 -2.48 7.98 -14.46
CA GLY A 166 -1.44 8.06 -13.45
C GLY A 166 -1.06 9.51 -13.19
N PRO A 167 -1.07 9.99 -11.94
CA PRO A 167 -0.82 11.39 -11.61
C PRO A 167 0.63 11.84 -11.87
N ASP A 168 1.55 10.89 -12.00
CA ASP A 168 2.95 11.11 -12.37
C ASP A 168 3.62 9.84 -12.91
N SER A 169 4.91 9.96 -13.27
CA SER A 169 5.68 8.84 -13.83
C SER A 169 5.84 7.64 -12.89
N GLU A 170 5.69 7.86 -11.59
CA GLU A 170 5.81 6.82 -10.57
C GLU A 170 4.59 5.87 -10.58
N ALA A 171 3.42 6.38 -10.98
CA ALA A 171 2.19 5.59 -11.10
C ALA A 171 2.17 4.65 -12.34
N LYS A 172 3.10 4.79 -13.30
CA LYS A 172 3.04 4.07 -14.58
C LYS A 172 2.85 2.56 -14.43
N ALA A 173 3.68 1.93 -13.62
CA ALA A 173 3.63 0.47 -13.44
C ALA A 173 2.29 0.00 -12.84
N PHE A 174 1.68 0.79 -11.94
CA PHE A 174 0.39 0.47 -11.34
C PHE A 174 -0.76 0.65 -12.32
N VAL A 175 -0.73 1.71 -13.13
CA VAL A 175 -1.68 1.95 -14.22
C VAL A 175 -1.64 0.81 -15.23
N GLU A 176 -0.46 0.39 -15.68
CA GLU A 176 -0.30 -0.72 -16.61
C GLU A 176 -0.87 -2.02 -16.05
N LYS A 177 -0.57 -2.35 -14.78
CA LYS A 177 -1.15 -3.52 -14.08
C LYS A 177 -2.67 -3.42 -13.96
N PHE A 178 -3.19 -2.26 -13.59
CA PHE A 178 -4.64 -2.02 -13.47
C PHE A 178 -5.36 -2.24 -14.80
N CYS A 179 -4.75 -1.84 -15.91
CA CYS A 179 -5.34 -1.94 -17.24
C CYS A 179 -5.16 -3.31 -17.93
N VAL A 180 -4.51 -4.29 -17.30
CA VAL A 180 -4.23 -5.61 -17.92
C VAL A 180 -5.49 -6.30 -18.42
N PHE A 181 -6.56 -6.33 -17.62
CA PHE A 181 -7.79 -7.04 -17.95
C PHE A 181 -8.84 -6.17 -18.63
N ASN A 182 -9.06 -4.95 -18.13
CA ASN A 182 -10.09 -4.05 -18.63
C ASN A 182 -9.72 -3.37 -19.97
N LYS A 183 -8.41 -3.29 -20.30
CA LYS A 183 -7.90 -2.70 -21.55
C LYS A 183 -8.33 -1.25 -21.76
N PHE A 184 -8.52 -0.47 -20.69
CA PHE A 184 -8.82 0.95 -20.80
C PHE A 184 -7.68 1.74 -21.42
N ASP A 185 -8.02 2.80 -22.12
CA ASP A 185 -7.05 3.82 -22.50
C ASP A 185 -6.44 4.41 -21.25
N ASN A 186 -5.14 4.68 -21.28
CA ASN A 186 -4.47 5.23 -20.12
C ASN A 186 -3.41 6.27 -20.50
N ILE A 187 -3.19 7.20 -19.58
CA ILE A 187 -2.17 8.23 -19.71
C ILE A 187 -1.44 8.42 -18.38
N ILE A 188 -0.17 8.81 -18.49
CA ILE A 188 0.62 9.24 -17.35
C ILE A 188 0.85 10.72 -17.47
N LEU A 189 0.40 11.47 -16.46
CA LEU A 189 0.51 12.92 -16.49
C LEU A 189 1.94 13.38 -16.16
N PRO A 190 2.49 14.33 -16.92
CA PRO A 190 3.79 14.91 -16.59
C PRO A 190 3.65 15.82 -15.37
N LYS A 191 4.31 15.46 -14.29
CA LYS A 191 4.39 16.23 -13.05
C LYS A 191 5.70 17.01 -13.01
N LYS A 192 5.62 18.30 -12.83
CA LYS A 192 6.78 19.13 -12.51
C LYS A 192 6.61 19.68 -11.10
N ARG A 193 7.66 19.58 -10.31
CA ARG A 193 7.71 20.24 -9.01
C ARG A 193 8.49 21.53 -9.18
N ASP A 194 7.90 22.65 -8.79
CA ASP A 194 8.65 23.88 -8.67
C ASP A 194 9.67 23.72 -7.54
N THR A 195 10.95 23.88 -7.87
CA THR A 195 12.05 23.66 -6.90
C THR A 195 12.14 24.75 -5.85
N LYS A 196 11.50 25.92 -6.07
CA LYS A 196 11.51 27.05 -5.15
C LYS A 196 10.32 27.05 -4.19
N THR A 197 9.11 26.77 -4.71
CA THR A 197 7.87 26.82 -3.92
C THR A 197 7.48 25.43 -3.40
N GLY A 198 8.01 24.34 -4.00
CA GLY A 198 7.60 22.98 -3.71
C GLY A 198 6.23 22.61 -4.29
N GLU A 199 5.58 23.54 -4.98
CA GLU A 199 4.29 23.32 -5.62
C GLU A 199 4.36 22.30 -6.75
N VAL A 200 3.32 21.51 -6.86
CA VAL A 200 3.19 20.50 -7.90
C VAL A 200 2.34 21.08 -9.01
N VAL A 201 2.92 21.19 -10.20
CA VAL A 201 2.20 21.60 -11.41
C VAL A 201 1.99 20.38 -12.31
N ILE A 202 0.73 20.04 -12.52
CA ILE A 202 0.31 19.02 -13.49
C ILE A 202 -0.01 19.75 -14.79
N ASN A 203 0.76 19.45 -15.83
CA ASN A 203 0.56 20.11 -17.12
C ASN A 203 -0.16 19.17 -18.10
N ILE A 204 -1.43 19.44 -18.33
CA ILE A 204 -2.23 18.76 -19.35
C ILE A 204 -2.13 19.56 -20.64
N LYS A 205 -1.30 19.09 -21.58
CA LYS A 205 -1.05 19.77 -22.86
C LYS A 205 -2.27 19.70 -23.79
N ASP A 206 -2.91 18.55 -23.83
CA ASP A 206 -4.09 18.32 -24.67
C ASP A 206 -5.29 17.97 -23.79
N LYS A 207 -6.26 18.86 -23.75
CA LYS A 207 -7.50 18.67 -23.00
C LYS A 207 -8.55 17.87 -23.76
N SER A 208 -8.38 17.66 -25.06
CA SER A 208 -9.34 16.92 -25.89
C SER A 208 -9.42 15.43 -25.52
N ILE A 209 -8.36 14.89 -24.90
CA ILE A 209 -8.31 13.51 -24.41
C ILE A 209 -9.38 13.17 -23.35
N PHE A 210 -9.95 14.22 -22.72
CA PHE A 210 -10.99 14.06 -21.69
C PHE A 210 -12.40 14.23 -22.21
N VAL A 211 -12.56 14.60 -23.49
CA VAL A 211 -13.90 14.80 -24.06
C VAL A 211 -14.67 13.47 -24.04
N ASP A 212 -15.87 13.51 -23.46
CA ASP A 212 -16.76 12.36 -23.29
C ASP A 212 -16.14 11.17 -22.52
N LYS A 213 -15.12 11.43 -21.70
CA LYS A 213 -14.47 10.42 -20.88
C LYS A 213 -14.79 10.61 -19.38
N ASP A 214 -15.00 9.48 -18.73
CA ASP A 214 -14.93 9.34 -17.29
C ASP A 214 -13.51 8.91 -16.88
N VAL A 215 -13.04 9.35 -15.74
CA VAL A 215 -11.65 9.15 -15.32
C VAL A 215 -11.53 8.24 -14.11
N ILE A 216 -10.58 7.32 -14.15
CA ILE A 216 -10.08 6.55 -13.01
C ILE A 216 -8.64 7.01 -12.73
N ILE A 217 -8.35 7.48 -11.52
CA ILE A 217 -7.00 7.89 -11.13
C ILE A 217 -6.34 6.73 -10.36
N VAL A 218 -5.22 6.22 -10.84
CA VAL A 218 -4.49 5.11 -10.20
C VAL A 218 -3.16 5.61 -9.66
N ASP A 219 -2.92 5.38 -8.35
CA ASP A 219 -1.67 5.75 -7.66
C ASP A 219 -1.34 4.74 -6.56
N ASP A 220 -0.06 4.60 -6.19
CA ASP A 220 0.36 3.66 -5.12
C ASP A 220 0.09 4.24 -3.72
N VAL A 221 0.50 5.46 -3.47
CA VAL A 221 0.42 6.09 -2.14
C VAL A 221 -0.11 7.52 -2.23
N SER A 222 -1.22 7.77 -1.58
CA SER A 222 -1.73 9.12 -1.34
C SER A 222 -1.47 9.56 0.11
N ALA A 223 -0.28 10.10 0.40
CA ALA A 223 0.11 10.45 1.77
C ALA A 223 -0.66 11.65 2.31
N SER A 224 -0.54 12.82 1.67
CA SER A 224 -1.26 14.05 2.05
C SER A 224 -2.50 14.32 1.19
N GLY A 225 -2.67 13.57 0.11
CA GLY A 225 -3.72 13.79 -0.87
C GLY A 225 -3.50 15.02 -1.78
N GLY A 226 -2.48 15.84 -1.54
CA GLY A 226 -2.30 17.10 -2.24
C GLY A 226 -2.25 16.98 -3.75
N THR A 227 -1.47 16.04 -4.29
CA THR A 227 -1.39 15.80 -5.75
C THR A 227 -2.75 15.37 -6.31
N ILE A 228 -3.44 14.48 -5.62
CA ILE A 228 -4.74 13.96 -6.05
C ILE A 228 -5.81 15.04 -5.99
N LEU A 229 -5.85 15.84 -4.93
CA LEU A 229 -6.78 16.96 -4.81
C LEU A 229 -6.59 17.96 -5.93
N HIS A 230 -5.34 18.37 -6.18
CA HIS A 230 -5.03 19.28 -7.27
C HIS A 230 -5.45 18.72 -8.64
N LEU A 231 -5.23 17.41 -8.87
CA LEU A 231 -5.69 16.73 -10.07
C LEU A 231 -7.23 16.69 -10.16
N MET A 232 -7.91 16.40 -9.06
CA MET A 232 -9.38 16.39 -9.02
C MET A 232 -9.97 17.79 -9.30
N ASP A 233 -9.42 18.86 -8.71
CA ASP A 233 -9.85 20.23 -8.97
C ASP A 233 -9.66 20.60 -10.45
N LEU A 234 -8.53 20.19 -11.03
CA LEU A 234 -8.25 20.40 -12.46
C LEU A 234 -9.26 19.66 -13.35
N LEU A 235 -9.52 18.39 -13.10
CA LEU A 235 -10.50 17.58 -13.85
C LEU A 235 -11.91 18.15 -13.68
N GLN A 236 -12.28 18.58 -12.47
CA GLN A 236 -13.57 19.23 -12.22
C GLN A 236 -13.71 20.55 -13.01
N SER A 237 -12.64 21.35 -13.11
CA SER A 237 -12.63 22.56 -13.93
C SER A 237 -12.89 22.28 -15.42
N LEU A 238 -12.51 21.07 -15.88
CA LEU A 238 -12.75 20.56 -17.22
C LEU A 238 -14.10 19.83 -17.37
N LYS A 239 -14.92 19.78 -16.31
CA LYS A 239 -16.20 19.04 -16.23
C LYS A 239 -16.06 17.53 -16.47
N VAL A 240 -14.91 16.98 -16.11
CA VAL A 240 -14.60 15.55 -16.21
C VAL A 240 -15.07 14.83 -14.95
N ARG A 241 -15.81 13.76 -15.09
CA ARG A 241 -16.24 12.93 -13.97
C ARG A 241 -15.14 11.97 -13.54
N VAL A 242 -14.80 12.00 -12.25
CA VAL A 242 -13.88 11.02 -11.65
C VAL A 242 -14.69 9.89 -11.04
N LEU A 243 -14.56 8.68 -11.58
CA LEU A 243 -15.30 7.49 -11.17
C LEU A 243 -14.72 6.86 -9.91
N ALA A 244 -13.40 6.73 -9.86
CA ALA A 244 -12.72 6.02 -8.79
C ALA A 244 -11.26 6.48 -8.65
N LEU A 245 -10.71 6.17 -7.48
CA LEU A 245 -9.31 6.38 -7.15
C LEU A 245 -8.77 5.12 -6.47
N PRO A 246 -8.40 4.09 -7.22
CA PRO A 246 -7.64 2.96 -6.71
C PRO A 246 -6.29 3.43 -6.18
N CYS A 247 -6.08 3.32 -4.88
CA CYS A 247 -4.85 3.66 -4.21
C CYS A 247 -4.58 2.66 -3.09
N HIS A 248 -3.33 2.25 -2.94
CA HIS A 248 -2.94 1.26 -1.94
C HIS A 248 -3.08 1.79 -0.50
N THR A 249 -2.83 3.08 -0.27
CA THR A 249 -2.89 3.68 1.06
C THR A 249 -4.09 4.60 1.24
N VAL A 250 -4.97 4.25 2.16
CA VAL A 250 -6.35 4.71 2.32
C VAL A 250 -6.50 6.06 3.03
N CYS A 251 -5.74 7.09 2.72
CA CYS A 251 -6.13 8.44 3.17
C CYS A 251 -7.32 9.05 2.41
N LEU A 252 -7.78 8.42 1.32
CA LEU A 252 -8.69 9.05 0.34
C LEU A 252 -10.17 8.66 0.41
N LEU A 253 -10.56 7.61 1.11
CA LEU A 253 -11.98 7.25 1.28
C LEU A 253 -12.81 8.35 1.97
N VAL A 254 -12.16 9.25 2.72
CA VAL A 254 -12.82 10.39 3.37
C VAL A 254 -13.23 11.47 2.37
N MET A 255 -12.52 11.62 1.26
CA MET A 255 -12.75 12.70 0.29
C MET A 255 -13.84 12.38 -0.72
N LEU A 256 -13.92 11.14 -1.20
CA LEU A 256 -15.02 10.69 -2.08
C LEU A 256 -16.37 10.82 -1.36
N LYS A 257 -16.46 10.53 -0.06
CA LYS A 257 -17.66 10.73 0.74
C LYS A 257 -18.06 12.22 0.90
N ARG A 258 -17.12 13.16 0.84
CA ARG A 258 -17.43 14.60 0.90
C ARG A 258 -17.97 15.15 -0.41
N ASN A 259 -17.48 14.67 -1.54
CA ASN A 259 -17.94 15.13 -2.85
C ASN A 259 -19.29 14.50 -3.25
N LEU A 260 -19.52 13.21 -2.93
CA LEU A 260 -20.81 12.55 -3.13
C LEU A 260 -21.96 13.11 -2.24
N LYS A 261 -21.64 13.79 -1.12
CA LYS A 261 -22.64 14.47 -0.28
C LYS A 261 -22.99 15.89 -0.74
N LYS A 262 -22.29 16.45 -1.71
CA LYS A 262 -22.58 17.79 -2.27
C LYS A 262 -23.48 17.75 -3.52
N GLU A 263 -23.78 16.56 -4.03
CA GLU A 263 -24.63 16.35 -5.21
C GLU A 263 -26.06 15.83 -4.88
N ASN A 264 -26.46 15.86 -3.58
CA ASN A 264 -27.84 15.57 -3.15
C ASN A 264 -28.45 16.77 -2.44
#